data_eeb3284bad7992f7cc3825d48ad044cf
#
_entry.id   eeb3284bad7992f7cc3825d48ad044cf
#
_cell.length_a   1.000
_cell.length_b   1.000
_cell.length_c   1.000
_cell.angle_alpha   90.00
_cell.angle_beta   90.00
_cell.angle_gamma   90.00
#
_symmetry.space_group_name_H-M   'P 1'
#
loop_
_entity.id
_entity.type
_entity.pdbx_description
1 polymer ?
#
loop_
_entity_poly.entity_id
_entity_poly.type
_entity_poly.pdbx_seq_one_letter_code
_entity_poly.pdbx_strand_id
1 'polypeptide(L)'
;MLGPTGVGVLWGRMEKLEDMDPFMGGGEMIETVTMESSTWNQVPYKFEAGTPNFVQAVGLGAAIDYLNDLGMDKVFEHEKKLTTYALEKMSHIDKVNVFGSPKSRTGVVSFNVEGIHAQDLAQFLNEDNIAIRVGHHCAQPLLASLNENS
;
A
#
# COMPACT_ATOMS: atom_id res chain seq x y z
N MET A 1 -0.39 -2.03 6.90
CA MET A 1 0.91 -2.69 7.09
C MET A 1 0.91 -3.39 8.45
N LEU A 2 1.18 -4.69 8.47
CA LEU A 2 1.19 -5.55 9.67
C LEU A 2 -0.09 -5.57 10.51
N GLY A 3 -1.04 -4.68 10.27
CA GLY A 3 -2.31 -4.64 10.97
C GLY A 3 -3.31 -5.67 10.43
N PRO A 4 -4.44 -5.88 11.13
CA PRO A 4 -5.50 -6.79 10.70
C PRO A 4 -6.22 -6.28 9.46
N THR A 5 -6.93 -7.17 8.79
CA THR A 5 -7.84 -6.80 7.70
C THR A 5 -9.06 -6.04 8.23
N GLY A 6 -9.69 -5.23 7.39
CA GLY A 6 -10.93 -4.55 7.70
C GLY A 6 -10.80 -3.29 8.54
N VAL A 7 -9.64 -2.66 8.59
CA VAL A 7 -9.41 -1.34 9.20
C VAL A 7 -8.62 -0.44 8.27
N GLY A 8 -8.98 0.82 8.26
CA GLY A 8 -8.28 1.86 7.52
C GLY A 8 -8.33 3.19 8.27
N VAL A 9 -7.43 4.10 7.91
CA VAL A 9 -7.35 5.43 8.53
C VAL A 9 -7.40 6.49 7.44
N LEU A 10 -8.32 7.43 7.59
CA LEU A 10 -8.35 8.66 6.81
C LEU A 10 -7.76 9.78 7.68
N TRP A 11 -6.70 10.41 7.20
CA TRP A 11 -6.15 11.61 7.80
C TRP A 11 -6.35 12.80 6.85
N GLY A 12 -6.73 13.94 7.40
CA GLY A 12 -6.92 15.16 6.63
C GLY A 12 -6.84 16.41 7.49
N ARG A 13 -6.68 17.57 6.85
CA ARG A 13 -6.80 18.85 7.54
C ARG A 13 -8.26 19.08 7.94
N MET A 14 -8.50 19.57 9.15
CA MET A 14 -9.84 19.73 9.73
C MET A 14 -10.78 20.52 8.79
N GLU A 15 -10.33 21.65 8.27
CA GLU A 15 -11.14 22.46 7.37
C GLU A 15 -11.59 21.72 6.11
N LYS A 16 -10.81 20.72 5.64
CA LYS A 16 -11.20 19.89 4.50
C LYS A 16 -12.17 18.80 4.88
N LEU A 17 -11.97 18.19 6.04
CA LEU A 17 -12.88 17.16 6.54
C LEU A 17 -14.25 17.76 6.90
N GLU A 18 -14.30 18.99 7.38
CA GLU A 18 -15.55 19.71 7.65
C GLU A 18 -16.31 20.02 6.36
N ASP A 19 -15.62 20.41 5.28
CA ASP A 19 -16.20 20.72 3.97
C ASP A 19 -16.67 19.48 3.19
N MET A 20 -16.10 18.31 3.45
CA MET A 20 -16.45 17.08 2.74
C MET A 20 -17.79 16.52 3.19
N ASP A 21 -18.59 16.05 2.24
CA ASP A 21 -19.76 15.23 2.57
C ASP A 21 -19.34 13.83 3.03
N PRO A 22 -20.11 13.21 3.95
CA PRO A 22 -19.87 11.82 4.31
C PRO A 22 -20.19 10.90 3.13
N PHE A 23 -19.39 9.86 2.93
CA PHE A 23 -19.60 8.89 1.84
C PHE A 23 -20.49 7.70 2.24
N MET A 24 -20.79 7.53 3.53
CA MET A 24 -21.69 6.51 4.07
C MET A 24 -22.57 7.11 5.15
N GLY A 25 -23.84 6.70 5.19
CA GLY A 25 -24.77 7.03 6.25
C GLY A 25 -24.97 5.85 7.22
N GLY A 26 -25.25 6.15 8.48
CA GLY A 26 -25.52 5.15 9.52
C GLY A 26 -25.60 5.73 10.91
N GLY A 27 -25.75 4.89 11.90
CA GLY A 27 -25.74 5.29 13.32
C GLY A 27 -24.46 6.01 13.69
N GLU A 28 -24.48 6.82 14.73
CA GLU A 28 -23.39 7.63 15.28
C GLU A 28 -22.92 8.79 14.39
N MET A 29 -22.82 8.60 13.04
CA MET A 29 -22.35 9.63 12.12
C MET A 29 -23.42 10.67 11.78
N ILE A 30 -24.67 10.41 12.08
CA ILE A 30 -25.82 11.24 11.78
C ILE A 30 -26.25 12.01 13.03
N GLU A 31 -26.67 13.29 12.85
CA GLU A 31 -27.20 14.10 13.93
C GLU A 31 -28.72 14.10 13.91
N THR A 32 -29.32 14.40 12.73
CA THR A 32 -30.77 14.42 12.57
C THR A 32 -31.17 13.75 11.26
N VAL A 33 -32.28 13.06 11.25
CA VAL A 33 -32.88 12.42 10.05
C VAL A 33 -34.33 12.81 9.97
N THR A 34 -34.75 13.25 8.78
CA THR A 34 -36.15 13.45 8.39
C THR A 34 -36.44 12.62 7.14
N MET A 35 -37.67 12.68 6.65
CA MET A 35 -38.03 12.02 5.36
C MET A 35 -37.39 12.69 4.16
N GLU A 36 -37.03 13.98 4.28
CA GLU A 36 -36.53 14.81 3.18
C GLU A 36 -35.05 15.11 3.28
N SER A 37 -34.46 15.07 4.49
CA SER A 37 -33.07 15.52 4.72
C SER A 37 -32.42 14.87 5.93
N SER A 38 -31.11 14.98 5.98
CA SER A 38 -30.29 14.55 7.12
C SER A 38 -29.21 15.59 7.41
N THR A 39 -28.82 15.68 8.68
CA THR A 39 -27.63 16.42 9.10
C THR A 39 -26.62 15.46 9.70
N TRP A 40 -25.37 15.84 9.64
CA TRP A 40 -24.24 14.98 10.00
C TRP A 40 -23.63 15.43 11.33
N ASN A 41 -23.12 14.48 12.06
CA ASN A 41 -22.35 14.73 13.26
C ASN A 41 -21.02 15.43 12.92
N GLN A 42 -20.34 15.97 13.90
CA GLN A 42 -19.04 16.61 13.71
C GLN A 42 -17.94 15.57 13.38
N VAL A 43 -16.84 16.04 12.78
CA VAL A 43 -15.64 15.24 12.58
C VAL A 43 -15.05 14.83 13.95
N PRO A 44 -14.62 13.58 14.18
CA PRO A 44 -14.46 12.48 13.20
C PRO A 44 -15.73 11.65 12.94
N TYR A 45 -16.73 11.71 13.79
CA TYR A 45 -17.93 10.85 13.75
C TYR A 45 -18.68 10.91 12.42
N LYS A 46 -18.64 12.04 11.75
CA LYS A 46 -19.20 12.26 10.40
C LYS A 46 -18.78 11.18 9.38
N PHE A 47 -17.60 10.58 9.55
CA PHE A 47 -17.05 9.57 8.65
C PHE A 47 -17.04 8.14 9.22
N GLU A 48 -17.63 7.95 10.40
CA GLU A 48 -17.62 6.69 11.14
C GLU A 48 -19.03 6.13 11.30
N ALA A 49 -19.58 5.61 10.17
CA ALA A 49 -20.94 5.12 10.11
C ALA A 49 -21.09 3.74 10.77
N GLY A 50 -21.96 3.64 11.77
CA GLY A 50 -22.31 2.41 12.49
C GLY A 50 -21.35 2.06 13.62
N THR A 51 -21.46 0.84 14.16
CA THR A 51 -20.59 0.37 15.24
C THR A 51 -19.12 0.41 14.82
N PRO A 52 -18.25 1.10 15.60
CA PRO A 52 -16.84 1.20 15.27
C PRO A 52 -16.16 -0.16 15.16
N ASN A 53 -15.18 -0.24 14.28
CA ASN A 53 -14.36 -1.43 14.04
C ASN A 53 -13.28 -1.58 15.13
N PHE A 54 -13.69 -1.67 16.40
CA PHE A 54 -12.81 -1.54 17.57
C PHE A 54 -11.80 -2.69 17.69
N VAL A 55 -12.15 -3.92 17.33
CA VAL A 55 -11.24 -5.07 17.41
C VAL A 55 -10.05 -4.87 16.48
N GLN A 56 -10.32 -4.49 15.24
CA GLN A 56 -9.29 -4.26 14.26
C GLN A 56 -8.51 -2.96 14.53
N ALA A 57 -9.16 -1.96 15.12
CA ALA A 57 -8.48 -0.74 15.56
C ALA A 57 -7.44 -1.02 16.67
N VAL A 58 -7.78 -1.87 17.64
CA VAL A 58 -6.82 -2.34 18.67
C VAL A 58 -5.68 -3.12 18.03
N GLY A 59 -5.97 -4.01 17.08
CA GLY A 59 -4.95 -4.76 16.34
C GLY A 59 -4.04 -3.85 15.49
N LEU A 60 -4.58 -2.78 14.92
CA LEU A 60 -3.77 -1.78 14.20
C LEU A 60 -2.88 -1.00 15.18
N GLY A 61 -3.38 -0.64 16.36
CA GLY A 61 -2.58 -0.04 17.42
C GLY A 61 -1.36 -0.89 17.79
N ALA A 62 -1.56 -2.19 18.03
CA ALA A 62 -0.46 -3.11 18.31
C ALA A 62 0.56 -3.20 17.16
N ALA A 63 0.11 -3.13 15.90
CA ALA A 63 1.01 -3.11 14.76
C ALA A 63 1.85 -1.81 14.69
N ILE A 64 1.25 -0.68 15.07
CA ILE A 64 1.94 0.61 15.15
C ILE A 64 3.00 0.58 16.26
N ASP A 65 2.66 0.06 17.44
CA ASP A 65 3.59 -0.07 18.56
C ASP A 65 4.80 -0.96 18.16
N TYR A 66 4.54 -2.08 17.50
CA TYR A 66 5.61 -2.94 16.98
C TYR A 66 6.55 -2.20 16.01
N LEU A 67 6.00 -1.41 15.08
CA LEU A 67 6.82 -0.62 14.14
C LEU A 67 7.60 0.49 14.84
N ASN A 68 7.00 1.13 15.84
CA ASN A 68 7.68 2.15 16.65
C ASN A 68 8.83 1.55 17.46
N ASP A 69 8.67 0.36 18.02
CA ASP A 69 9.71 -0.36 18.77
C ASP A 69 10.89 -0.75 17.86
N LEU A 70 10.62 -1.16 16.63
CA LEU A 70 11.66 -1.39 15.62
C LEU A 70 12.37 -0.09 15.24
N GLY A 71 11.63 1.00 15.13
CA GLY A 71 12.07 2.29 14.62
C GLY A 71 12.03 2.37 13.08
N MET A 72 11.20 3.24 12.55
CA MET A 72 11.00 3.37 11.09
C MET A 72 12.28 3.74 10.33
N ASP A 73 13.18 4.49 10.95
CA ASP A 73 14.49 4.82 10.36
C ASP A 73 15.35 3.56 10.16
N LYS A 74 15.32 2.64 11.11
CA LYS A 74 16.03 1.35 10.99
C LYS A 74 15.41 0.46 9.91
N VAL A 75 14.09 0.45 9.79
CA VAL A 75 13.38 -0.25 8.71
C VAL A 75 13.81 0.32 7.37
N PHE A 76 13.78 1.64 7.21
CA PHE A 76 14.21 2.31 5.99
C PHE A 76 15.66 2.01 5.60
N GLU A 77 16.59 2.09 6.55
CA GLU A 77 18.00 1.79 6.29
C GLU A 77 18.23 0.31 5.92
N HIS A 78 17.47 -0.60 6.53
CA HIS A 78 17.52 -2.03 6.18
C HIS A 78 17.03 -2.27 4.75
N GLU A 79 15.87 -1.75 4.39
CA GLU A 79 15.31 -1.85 3.04
C GLU A 79 16.25 -1.23 1.98
N LYS A 80 16.80 -0.06 2.27
CA LYS A 80 17.75 0.62 1.41
C LYS A 80 19.02 -0.22 1.16
N LYS A 81 19.56 -0.84 2.21
CA LYS A 81 20.72 -1.73 2.11
C LYS A 81 20.43 -2.94 1.23
N LEU A 82 19.29 -3.60 1.44
CA LEU A 82 18.90 -4.76 0.63
C LEU A 82 18.63 -4.38 -0.82
N THR A 83 17.93 -3.27 -1.05
CA THR A 83 17.64 -2.79 -2.40
C THR A 83 18.91 -2.43 -3.16
N THR A 84 19.84 -1.72 -2.51
CA THR A 84 21.13 -1.38 -3.11
C THR A 84 21.91 -2.63 -3.49
N TYR A 85 21.97 -3.61 -2.59
CA TYR A 85 22.62 -4.90 -2.85
C TYR A 85 21.97 -5.64 -4.03
N ALA A 86 20.64 -5.71 -4.06
CA ALA A 86 19.92 -6.36 -5.15
C ALA A 86 20.20 -5.69 -6.50
N LEU A 87 20.13 -4.36 -6.57
CA LEU A 87 20.43 -3.60 -7.78
C LEU A 87 21.86 -3.80 -8.28
N GLU A 88 22.82 -3.80 -7.35
CA GLU A 88 24.21 -4.07 -7.69
C GLU A 88 24.37 -5.47 -8.31
N LYS A 89 23.80 -6.50 -7.68
CA LYS A 89 23.87 -7.87 -8.22
C LYS A 89 23.15 -8.01 -9.55
N MET A 90 21.97 -7.45 -9.69
CA MET A 90 21.19 -7.50 -10.93
C MET A 90 21.87 -6.76 -12.09
N SER A 91 22.64 -5.71 -11.81
CA SER A 91 23.39 -4.97 -12.84
C SER A 91 24.48 -5.80 -13.55
N HIS A 92 24.88 -6.91 -12.96
CA HIS A 92 25.87 -7.84 -13.54
C HIS A 92 25.22 -9.03 -14.26
N ILE A 93 23.90 -9.10 -14.33
CA ILE A 93 23.18 -10.17 -15.03
C ILE A 93 22.74 -9.63 -16.38
N ASP A 94 23.23 -10.25 -17.45
CA ASP A 94 22.85 -9.89 -18.81
C ASP A 94 21.33 -10.03 -19.01
N LYS A 95 20.76 -9.14 -19.83
CA LYS A 95 19.33 -9.12 -20.19
C LYS A 95 18.35 -8.80 -19.07
N VAL A 96 18.82 -8.48 -17.87
CA VAL A 96 17.97 -7.95 -16.80
C VAL A 96 17.79 -6.46 -16.97
N ASN A 97 16.55 -6.02 -17.15
CA ASN A 97 16.17 -4.63 -17.22
C ASN A 97 15.45 -4.22 -15.93
N VAL A 98 16.01 -3.29 -15.19
CA VAL A 98 15.42 -2.76 -13.95
C VAL A 98 14.72 -1.44 -14.21
N PHE A 99 13.46 -1.33 -13.80
CA PHE A 99 12.65 -0.13 -13.95
C PHE A 99 12.78 0.83 -12.78
N GLY A 100 12.66 2.12 -13.05
CA GLY A 100 12.67 3.19 -12.07
C GLY A 100 14.06 3.74 -11.74
N SER A 101 14.07 4.85 -10.99
CA SER A 101 15.31 5.53 -10.63
C SER A 101 16.10 4.79 -9.56
N PRO A 102 17.41 4.61 -9.70
CA PRO A 102 18.24 4.05 -8.63
C PRO A 102 18.43 5.01 -7.44
N LYS A 103 18.18 6.32 -7.63
CA LYS A 103 18.44 7.35 -6.61
C LYS A 103 17.32 7.53 -5.59
N SER A 104 16.10 7.11 -5.91
CA SER A 104 14.94 7.25 -5.04
C SER A 104 14.06 6.01 -5.19
N ARG A 105 14.20 5.06 -4.29
CA ARG A 105 13.45 3.80 -4.24
C ARG A 105 13.00 3.49 -2.84
N THR A 106 11.87 2.80 -2.78
CA THR A 106 11.45 2.00 -1.63
C THR A 106 12.05 0.60 -1.73
N GLY A 107 11.73 -0.29 -0.81
CA GLY A 107 12.13 -1.71 -0.81
C GLY A 107 11.59 -2.56 -1.97
N VAL A 108 11.28 -1.94 -3.13
CA VAL A 108 10.72 -2.63 -4.31
C VAL A 108 11.68 -2.54 -5.49
N VAL A 109 11.94 -3.67 -6.13
CA VAL A 109 12.72 -3.75 -7.38
C VAL A 109 11.83 -4.38 -8.45
N SER A 110 11.42 -3.55 -9.42
CA SER A 110 10.68 -3.99 -10.61
C SER A 110 11.66 -4.25 -11.74
N PHE A 111 11.54 -5.40 -12.38
CA PHE A 111 12.44 -5.81 -13.45
C PHE A 111 11.78 -6.77 -14.42
N ASN A 112 12.35 -6.92 -15.61
CA ASN A 112 12.09 -8.02 -16.52
C ASN A 112 13.41 -8.65 -16.98
N VAL A 113 13.30 -9.77 -17.68
CA VAL A 113 14.42 -10.43 -18.34
C VAL A 113 14.09 -10.58 -19.83
N GLU A 114 14.94 -10.04 -20.70
CA GLU A 114 14.71 -10.07 -22.13
C GLU A 114 14.53 -11.49 -22.67
N GLY A 115 13.42 -11.71 -23.37
CA GLY A 115 13.10 -13.00 -23.98
C GLY A 115 12.47 -14.02 -23.03
N ILE A 116 12.20 -13.66 -21.76
CA ILE A 116 11.53 -14.53 -20.79
C ILE A 116 10.25 -13.86 -20.33
N HIS A 117 9.11 -14.55 -20.44
CA HIS A 117 7.86 -14.05 -19.90
C HIS A 117 7.92 -14.03 -18.37
N ALA A 118 7.38 -12.95 -17.75
CA ALA A 118 7.49 -12.76 -16.30
C ALA A 118 6.90 -13.92 -15.47
N GLN A 119 5.85 -14.55 -15.96
CA GLN A 119 5.23 -15.69 -15.28
C GLN A 119 6.12 -16.96 -15.33
N ASP A 120 6.79 -17.20 -16.45
CA ASP A 120 7.73 -18.32 -16.57
C ASP A 120 8.94 -18.09 -15.66
N LEU A 121 9.46 -16.86 -15.63
CA LEU A 121 10.54 -16.48 -14.73
C LEU A 121 10.16 -16.71 -13.26
N ALA A 122 8.95 -16.33 -12.85
CA ALA A 122 8.50 -16.57 -11.50
C ALA A 122 8.39 -18.05 -11.16
N GLN A 123 7.96 -18.87 -12.11
CA GLN A 123 7.89 -20.32 -11.92
C GLN A 123 9.28 -20.92 -11.73
N PHE A 124 10.25 -20.55 -12.54
CA PHE A 124 11.64 -21.03 -12.40
C PHE A 124 12.25 -20.59 -11.05
N LEU A 125 12.08 -19.31 -10.67
CA LEU A 125 12.59 -18.82 -9.40
C LEU A 125 11.92 -19.49 -8.19
N ASN A 126 10.65 -19.86 -8.33
CA ASN A 126 9.95 -20.57 -7.28
C ASN A 126 10.50 -21.98 -7.02
N GLU A 127 11.08 -22.65 -8.01
CA GLU A 127 11.78 -23.94 -7.84
C GLU A 127 13.00 -23.80 -6.89
N ASP A 128 13.62 -22.61 -6.90
CA ASP A 128 14.71 -22.23 -6.00
C ASP A 128 14.24 -21.54 -4.70
N ASN A 129 12.94 -21.58 -4.38
CA ASN A 129 12.31 -20.92 -3.25
C ASN A 129 12.46 -19.37 -3.25
N ILE A 130 12.57 -18.77 -4.42
CA ILE A 130 12.60 -17.32 -4.60
C ILE A 130 11.23 -16.87 -5.08
N ALA A 131 10.46 -16.24 -4.16
CA ALA A 131 9.13 -15.71 -4.46
C ALA A 131 9.23 -14.32 -5.06
N ILE A 132 8.68 -14.13 -6.26
CA ILE A 132 8.45 -12.81 -6.87
C ILE A 132 6.98 -12.63 -7.19
N ARG A 133 6.57 -11.37 -7.35
CA ARG A 133 5.23 -11.03 -7.81
C ARG A 133 5.27 -10.73 -9.31
N VAL A 134 4.28 -11.23 -10.05
CA VAL A 134 4.15 -10.99 -11.50
C VAL A 134 2.79 -10.38 -11.86
N GLY A 135 2.70 -9.80 -13.03
CA GLY A 135 1.49 -9.20 -13.58
C GLY A 135 1.53 -7.68 -13.60
N HIS A 136 0.39 -7.06 -13.86
CA HIS A 136 0.28 -5.60 -14.01
C HIS A 136 0.40 -4.81 -12.69
N HIS A 137 0.38 -5.47 -11.54
CA HIS A 137 0.48 -4.85 -10.20
C HIS A 137 -0.53 -3.71 -9.96
N CYS A 138 -1.72 -3.76 -10.58
CA CYS A 138 -2.74 -2.70 -10.61
C CYS A 138 -2.24 -1.39 -11.27
N ALA A 139 -1.19 -1.46 -12.11
CA ALA A 139 -0.53 -0.33 -12.76
C ALA A 139 -0.43 -0.49 -14.27
N GLN A 140 -1.46 -1.06 -14.91
CA GLN A 140 -1.48 -1.35 -16.34
C GLN A 140 -1.15 -0.13 -17.23
N PRO A 141 -1.67 1.09 -16.97
CA PRO A 141 -1.29 2.26 -17.77
C PRO A 141 0.20 2.62 -17.66
N LEU A 142 0.81 2.41 -16.49
CA LEU A 142 2.24 2.63 -16.29
C LEU A 142 3.06 1.63 -17.11
N LEU A 143 2.72 0.34 -17.04
CA LEU A 143 3.42 -0.69 -17.81
C LEU A 143 3.28 -0.44 -19.31
N ALA A 144 2.11 -0.07 -19.79
CA ALA A 144 1.90 0.31 -21.20
C ALA A 144 2.79 1.51 -21.62
N SER A 145 2.99 2.50 -20.73
CA SER A 145 3.87 3.64 -21.00
C SER A 145 5.36 3.26 -21.03
N LEU A 146 5.73 2.15 -20.42
CA LEU A 146 7.08 1.57 -20.45
C LEU A 146 7.26 0.55 -21.62
N ASN A 147 6.22 0.35 -22.44
CA ASN A 147 6.14 -0.68 -23.48
C ASN A 147 6.30 -2.12 -22.92
N GLU A 148 5.88 -2.33 -21.69
CA GLU A 148 5.90 -3.63 -21.04
C GLU A 148 4.51 -4.27 -21.07
N ASN A 149 4.47 -5.50 -21.54
CA ASN A 149 3.29 -6.37 -21.46
C ASN A 149 3.61 -7.45 -20.42
N SER A 150 2.79 -7.52 -19.38
CA SER A 150 2.94 -8.52 -18.31
C SER A 150 2.67 -9.93 -18.80
#